data_be109a298c71fa689877aa66e68847d7
#
_entry.id   be109a298c71fa689877aa66e68847d7
#
_cell.length_a   1.000
_cell.length_b   1.000
_cell.length_c   1.000
_cell.angle_alpha   90.00
_cell.angle_beta   90.00
_cell.angle_gamma   90.00
#
_symmetry.space_group_name_H-M   'P 1'
#
loop_
_entity.id
_entity.type
_entity.pdbx_description
1 polymer ?
#
loop_
_entity_poly.entity_id
_entity_poly.type
_entity_poly.pdbx_seq_one_letter_code
_entity_poly.pdbx_strand_id
1 'polypeptide(L)'
;IYTLRVLAAGHLHAMRRSRELHVHHAVEAYKIADLLAENDTCAAVWADWWGFKMEAYDGIRENAAILDKAGACTVIHSDDDLGIQRLNQEAAKVMGAAARVGMEIPPERAITWITSNAAKSLGVQDVTGSLEAGKMADVVVWNGNPFSVYTKADQVYVDGALAWELGNDALNPVSDFTLGTAAAAGGAQ
;
A
#
# COMPACT_ATOMS: atom_id res chain seq x y z
N ILE A 1 14.38 -7.87 -22.62
CA ILE A 1 14.93 -7.33 -21.35
C ILE A 1 15.77 -6.07 -21.62
N TYR A 2 16.73 -6.13 -22.57
CA TYR A 2 17.59 -4.98 -22.89
C TYR A 2 16.80 -3.79 -23.42
N THR A 3 15.85 -4.02 -24.31
CA THR A 3 14.99 -2.97 -24.89
C THR A 3 14.10 -2.31 -23.83
N LEU A 4 13.55 -3.09 -22.91
CA LEU A 4 12.74 -2.56 -21.79
C LEU A 4 13.59 -1.65 -20.89
N ARG A 5 14.82 -2.06 -20.55
CA ARG A 5 15.74 -1.26 -19.74
C ARG A 5 16.11 0.08 -20.39
N VAL A 6 16.39 0.08 -21.70
CA VAL A 6 16.74 1.30 -22.43
C VAL A 6 15.56 2.27 -22.50
N LEU A 7 14.36 1.76 -22.79
CA LEU A 7 13.15 2.57 -22.83
C LEU A 7 12.80 3.12 -21.44
N ALA A 8 12.88 2.27 -20.40
CA ALA A 8 12.63 2.68 -19.02
C ALA A 8 13.64 3.72 -18.53
N ALA A 9 14.94 3.55 -18.82
CA ALA A 9 15.97 4.51 -18.45
C ALA A 9 15.75 5.88 -19.08
N GLY A 10 15.42 5.92 -20.38
CA GLY A 10 15.10 7.16 -21.07
C GLY A 10 13.87 7.86 -20.51
N HIS A 11 12.84 7.09 -20.19
CA HIS A 11 11.59 7.60 -19.63
C HIS A 11 11.81 8.14 -18.21
N LEU A 12 12.48 7.39 -17.35
CA LEU A 12 12.82 7.80 -15.98
C LEU A 12 13.72 9.05 -15.97
N HIS A 13 14.69 9.15 -16.91
CA HIS A 13 15.53 10.34 -17.01
C HIS A 13 14.74 11.58 -17.43
N ALA A 14 13.78 11.46 -18.34
CA ALA A 14 12.90 12.55 -18.74
C ALA A 14 11.98 12.99 -17.58
N MET A 15 11.52 12.05 -16.77
CA MET A 15 10.63 12.28 -15.61
C MET A 15 11.36 12.91 -14.42
N ARG A 16 12.69 12.74 -14.26
CA ARG A 16 13.50 13.36 -13.17
C ARG A 16 13.35 14.89 -13.03
N ARG A 17 12.78 15.56 -14.01
CA ARG A 17 12.48 17.00 -13.94
C ARG A 17 11.19 17.34 -13.19
N SER A 18 10.29 16.38 -12.99
CA SER A 18 9.13 16.49 -12.12
C SER A 18 9.43 15.81 -10.77
N ARG A 19 9.17 16.48 -9.65
CA ARG A 19 9.51 16.00 -8.30
C ARG A 19 8.77 14.76 -7.81
N GLU A 20 7.89 14.19 -8.64
CA GLU A 20 6.99 13.08 -8.28
C GLU A 20 7.14 11.96 -9.31
N LEU A 21 8.09 11.07 -9.07
CA LEU A 21 8.35 9.92 -9.93
C LEU A 21 7.81 8.66 -9.31
N HIS A 22 6.64 8.24 -9.75
CA HIS A 22 6.16 6.89 -9.46
C HIS A 22 5.65 6.21 -10.73
N VAL A 23 5.84 4.90 -10.81
CA VAL A 23 5.24 4.06 -11.84
C VAL A 23 4.08 3.32 -11.21
N HIS A 24 2.89 3.50 -11.75
CA HIS A 24 1.66 2.88 -11.28
C HIS A 24 1.33 1.63 -12.11
N HIS A 25 0.69 0.63 -11.49
CA HIS A 25 0.42 -0.68 -12.11
C HIS A 25 1.68 -1.36 -12.68
N ALA A 26 2.76 -1.31 -11.92
CA ALA A 26 4.06 -1.74 -12.37
C ALA A 26 4.23 -3.28 -12.28
N VAL A 27 3.38 -4.04 -12.98
CA VAL A 27 3.31 -5.51 -12.89
C VAL A 27 4.62 -6.22 -13.26
N GLU A 28 5.45 -5.60 -14.11
CA GLU A 28 6.75 -6.13 -14.54
C GLU A 28 7.95 -5.38 -13.91
N ALA A 29 7.72 -4.58 -12.88
CA ALA A 29 8.76 -3.75 -12.26
C ALA A 29 9.96 -4.57 -11.75
N TYR A 30 9.74 -5.82 -11.34
CA TYR A 30 10.81 -6.74 -10.94
C TYR A 30 11.88 -6.94 -12.02
N LYS A 31 11.55 -6.75 -13.31
CA LYS A 31 12.49 -6.87 -14.43
C LYS A 31 13.50 -5.71 -14.50
N ILE A 32 13.20 -4.59 -13.85
CA ILE A 32 14.00 -3.36 -13.83
C ILE A 32 14.19 -2.81 -12.42
N ALA A 33 14.15 -3.67 -11.41
CA ALA A 33 14.17 -3.27 -10.00
C ALA A 33 15.44 -2.46 -9.63
N ASP A 34 16.60 -2.84 -10.16
CA ASP A 34 17.86 -2.12 -10.03
C ASP A 34 17.78 -0.70 -10.59
N LEU A 35 17.20 -0.56 -11.78
CA LEU A 35 17.05 0.75 -12.44
C LEU A 35 16.11 1.67 -11.66
N LEU A 36 15.03 1.13 -11.08
CA LEU A 36 14.11 1.90 -10.23
C LEU A 36 14.81 2.36 -8.95
N ALA A 37 15.63 1.49 -8.34
CA ALA A 37 16.43 1.82 -7.17
C ALA A 37 17.47 2.91 -7.47
N GLU A 38 18.24 2.77 -8.55
CA GLU A 38 19.26 3.75 -8.98
C GLU A 38 18.66 5.14 -9.25
N ASN A 39 17.41 5.19 -9.68
CA ASN A 39 16.72 6.45 -9.99
C ASN A 39 15.80 6.96 -8.88
N ASP A 40 15.81 6.32 -7.72
CA ASP A 40 14.94 6.66 -6.58
C ASP A 40 13.46 6.77 -6.98
N THR A 41 13.01 5.87 -7.86
CA THR A 41 11.66 5.87 -8.41
C THR A 41 10.77 4.90 -7.64
N CYS A 42 9.62 5.38 -7.18
CA CYS A 42 8.63 4.52 -6.54
C CYS A 42 7.87 3.69 -7.59
N ALA A 43 7.59 2.44 -7.26
CA ALA A 43 6.76 1.55 -8.06
C ALA A 43 5.57 1.05 -7.22
N ALA A 44 4.36 1.35 -7.68
CA ALA A 44 3.13 0.85 -7.09
C ALA A 44 2.71 -0.44 -7.80
N VAL A 45 2.61 -1.52 -7.03
CA VAL A 45 2.38 -2.87 -7.52
C VAL A 45 1.26 -3.55 -6.74
N TRP A 46 0.59 -4.52 -7.34
CA TRP A 46 -0.30 -5.45 -6.65
C TRP A 46 0.48 -6.59 -5.98
N ALA A 47 -0.09 -7.17 -4.94
CA ALA A 47 0.49 -8.31 -4.26
C ALA A 47 0.42 -9.60 -5.10
N ASP A 48 -0.73 -9.88 -5.70
CA ASP A 48 -0.97 -11.16 -6.38
C ASP A 48 -2.03 -11.12 -7.51
N TRP A 49 -2.33 -9.94 -8.05
CA TRP A 49 -3.32 -9.77 -9.11
C TRP A 49 -2.75 -10.13 -10.48
N TRP A 50 -2.35 -11.38 -10.59
CA TRP A 50 -1.82 -11.96 -11.82
C TRP A 50 -2.95 -12.36 -12.78
N GLY A 51 -2.75 -12.07 -14.08
CA GLY A 51 -3.54 -12.64 -15.18
C GLY A 51 -5.01 -12.19 -15.25
N PHE A 52 -5.46 -11.21 -14.46
CA PHE A 52 -6.83 -10.72 -14.54
C PHE A 52 -7.12 -9.91 -15.81
N LYS A 53 -6.09 -9.43 -16.49
CA LYS A 53 -6.10 -8.79 -17.81
C LYS A 53 -4.75 -8.97 -18.50
N MET A 54 -4.68 -8.71 -19.82
CA MET A 54 -3.50 -9.01 -20.63
C MET A 54 -2.22 -8.32 -20.12
N GLU A 55 -2.29 -7.06 -19.69
CA GLU A 55 -1.15 -6.33 -19.17
C GLU A 55 -0.64 -6.84 -17.81
N ALA A 56 -1.42 -7.66 -17.12
CA ALA A 56 -1.04 -8.29 -15.85
C ALA A 56 -0.53 -9.73 -16.02
N TYR A 57 -0.37 -10.20 -17.25
CA TYR A 57 -0.02 -11.60 -17.52
C TYR A 57 1.38 -11.98 -17.05
N ASP A 58 2.33 -11.05 -17.10
CA ASP A 58 3.71 -11.23 -16.63
C ASP A 58 3.92 -10.87 -15.16
N GLY A 59 2.84 -10.58 -14.44
CA GLY A 59 2.90 -10.30 -13.00
C GLY A 59 3.36 -11.53 -12.22
N ILE A 60 4.19 -11.30 -11.20
CA ILE A 60 4.62 -12.35 -10.25
C ILE A 60 4.36 -11.90 -8.82
N ARG A 61 4.14 -12.87 -7.93
CA ARG A 61 3.83 -12.59 -6.51
C ARG A 61 5.01 -12.01 -5.74
N GLU A 62 6.21 -12.23 -6.23
CA GLU A 62 7.47 -11.78 -5.64
C GLU A 62 7.86 -10.36 -6.10
N ASN A 63 7.07 -9.72 -6.97
CA ASN A 63 7.40 -8.43 -7.60
C ASN A 63 7.80 -7.38 -6.55
N ALA A 64 6.96 -7.12 -5.56
CA ALA A 64 7.25 -6.13 -4.51
C ALA A 64 8.48 -6.53 -3.65
N ALA A 65 8.66 -7.81 -3.36
CA ALA A 65 9.80 -8.29 -2.60
C ALA A 65 11.13 -8.12 -3.37
N ILE A 66 11.12 -8.33 -4.68
CA ILE A 66 12.30 -8.11 -5.53
C ILE A 66 12.64 -6.63 -5.59
N LEU A 67 11.63 -5.76 -5.74
CA LEU A 67 11.81 -4.31 -5.70
C LEU A 67 12.42 -3.85 -4.38
N ASP A 68 11.87 -4.31 -3.26
CA ASP A 68 12.36 -3.97 -1.92
C ASP A 68 13.81 -4.45 -1.71
N LYS A 69 14.13 -5.66 -2.13
CA LYS A 69 15.50 -6.22 -2.07
C LYS A 69 16.49 -5.43 -2.92
N ALA A 70 16.08 -4.89 -4.05
CA ALA A 70 16.89 -4.02 -4.88
C ALA A 70 17.06 -2.60 -4.31
N GLY A 71 16.32 -2.25 -3.26
CA GLY A 71 16.33 -0.92 -2.64
C GLY A 71 15.42 0.09 -3.33
N ALA A 72 14.54 -0.34 -4.24
CA ALA A 72 13.56 0.53 -4.87
C ALA A 72 12.46 0.94 -3.88
N CYS A 73 11.91 2.14 -4.10
CA CYS A 73 10.73 2.61 -3.36
C CYS A 73 9.50 1.78 -3.78
N THR A 74 9.18 0.77 -2.96
CA THR A 74 8.08 -0.18 -3.22
C THR A 74 6.81 0.29 -2.56
N VAL A 75 5.69 0.30 -3.29
CA VAL A 75 4.35 0.64 -2.79
C VAL A 75 3.39 -0.50 -3.14
N ILE A 76 2.61 -0.96 -2.17
CA ILE A 76 1.50 -1.88 -2.41
C ILE A 76 0.22 -1.07 -2.55
N HIS A 77 -0.52 -1.30 -3.63
CA HIS A 77 -1.82 -0.68 -3.87
C HIS A 77 -2.91 -1.71 -4.20
N SER A 78 -4.17 -1.33 -4.12
CA SER A 78 -5.29 -2.20 -4.44
C SER A 78 -5.89 -1.92 -5.81
N ASP A 79 -5.96 -0.65 -6.22
CA ASP A 79 -6.74 -0.19 -7.38
C ASP A 79 -8.21 -0.67 -7.33
N ASP A 80 -8.72 -0.82 -6.11
CA ASP A 80 -10.03 -1.40 -5.82
C ASP A 80 -10.55 -0.87 -4.48
N ASP A 81 -11.80 -0.44 -4.46
CA ASP A 81 -12.47 0.18 -3.32
C ASP A 81 -12.69 -0.80 -2.14
N LEU A 82 -12.85 -2.08 -2.42
CA LEU A 82 -12.95 -3.11 -1.41
C LEU A 82 -11.56 -3.58 -0.91
N GLY A 83 -10.59 -3.65 -1.82
CA GLY A 83 -9.24 -4.10 -1.52
C GLY A 83 -8.43 -3.10 -0.70
N ILE A 84 -8.68 -1.79 -0.85
CA ILE A 84 -7.95 -0.73 -0.12
C ILE A 84 -8.02 -0.90 1.40
N GLN A 85 -9.10 -1.45 1.92
CA GLN A 85 -9.29 -1.70 3.35
C GLN A 85 -8.38 -2.79 3.91
N ARG A 86 -7.68 -3.54 3.05
CA ARG A 86 -6.89 -4.73 3.41
C ARG A 86 -5.45 -4.66 2.94
N LEU A 87 -4.90 -3.47 2.72
CA LEU A 87 -3.52 -3.31 2.25
C LEU A 87 -2.48 -3.97 3.17
N ASN A 88 -2.74 -4.03 4.47
CA ASN A 88 -1.93 -4.78 5.42
C ASN A 88 -1.87 -6.28 5.08
N GLN A 89 -2.99 -6.87 4.64
CA GLN A 89 -3.05 -8.28 4.21
C GLN A 89 -2.41 -8.46 2.83
N GLU A 90 -2.54 -7.49 1.93
CA GLU A 90 -1.83 -7.49 0.65
C GLU A 90 -0.31 -7.49 0.86
N ALA A 91 0.21 -6.66 1.76
CA ALA A 91 1.62 -6.68 2.12
C ALA A 91 2.04 -8.03 2.75
N ALA A 92 1.18 -8.62 3.60
CA ALA A 92 1.43 -9.95 4.19
C ALA A 92 1.51 -11.07 3.12
N LYS A 93 0.69 -11.01 2.07
CA LYS A 93 0.78 -11.95 0.93
C LYS A 93 2.15 -11.91 0.26
N VAL A 94 2.69 -10.70 0.05
CA VAL A 94 4.05 -10.53 -0.52
C VAL A 94 5.11 -11.10 0.41
N MET A 95 5.02 -10.85 1.73
CA MET A 95 5.94 -11.48 2.70
C MET A 95 5.91 -13.00 2.60
N GLY A 96 4.71 -13.59 2.52
CA GLY A 96 4.53 -15.02 2.33
C GLY A 96 5.05 -15.54 0.98
N ALA A 97 4.90 -14.78 -0.11
CA ALA A 97 5.46 -15.12 -1.41
C ALA A 97 6.99 -15.11 -1.37
N ALA A 98 7.58 -14.07 -0.82
CA ALA A 98 9.01 -13.91 -0.63
C ALA A 98 9.63 -15.08 0.16
N ALA A 99 9.01 -15.44 1.29
CA ALA A 99 9.48 -16.54 2.13
C ALA A 99 9.53 -17.89 1.40
N ARG A 100 8.55 -18.16 0.50
CA ARG A 100 8.53 -19.41 -0.29
C ARG A 100 9.71 -19.54 -1.25
N VAL A 101 10.33 -18.44 -1.65
CA VAL A 101 11.51 -18.42 -2.54
C VAL A 101 12.79 -18.04 -1.80
N GLY A 102 12.79 -18.15 -0.47
CA GLY A 102 13.96 -17.90 0.37
C GLY A 102 14.32 -16.43 0.57
N MET A 103 13.41 -15.50 0.27
CA MET A 103 13.58 -14.08 0.58
C MET A 103 12.85 -13.75 1.88
N GLU A 104 13.58 -13.31 2.89
CA GLU A 104 13.00 -12.86 4.14
C GLU A 104 12.75 -11.36 4.07
N ILE A 105 11.52 -10.95 4.38
CA ILE A 105 11.10 -9.55 4.48
C ILE A 105 10.60 -9.31 5.91
N PRO A 106 11.31 -8.51 6.70
CA PRO A 106 10.89 -8.24 8.06
C PRO A 106 9.67 -7.29 8.09
N PRO A 107 8.80 -7.39 9.13
CA PRO A 107 7.58 -6.61 9.25
C PRO A 107 7.79 -5.10 9.16
N GLU A 108 8.87 -4.58 9.73
CA GLU A 108 9.23 -3.17 9.70
C GLU A 108 9.56 -2.65 8.29
N ARG A 109 9.95 -3.53 7.38
CA ARG A 109 10.10 -3.20 5.96
C ARG A 109 8.76 -3.25 5.24
N ALA A 110 7.99 -4.31 5.44
CA ALA A 110 6.71 -4.50 4.78
C ALA A 110 5.72 -3.36 5.10
N ILE A 111 5.72 -2.83 6.32
CA ILE A 111 4.82 -1.73 6.70
C ILE A 111 5.12 -0.46 5.92
N THR A 112 6.36 -0.21 5.52
CA THR A 112 6.72 0.98 4.75
C THR A 112 6.05 1.01 3.37
N TRP A 113 5.75 -0.14 2.80
CA TRP A 113 5.12 -0.24 1.48
C TRP A 113 3.72 0.35 1.42
N ILE A 114 3.03 0.41 2.56
CA ILE A 114 1.66 0.92 2.70
C ILE A 114 1.59 2.20 3.56
N THR A 115 2.74 2.75 3.97
CA THR A 115 2.83 3.97 4.78
C THR A 115 3.85 4.94 4.20
N SER A 116 5.09 4.96 4.67
CA SER A 116 6.11 5.95 4.31
C SER A 116 6.47 5.95 2.82
N ASN A 117 6.53 4.77 2.17
CA ASN A 117 6.79 4.71 0.73
C ASN A 117 5.61 5.25 -0.09
N ALA A 118 4.37 4.99 0.37
CA ALA A 118 3.18 5.57 -0.25
C ALA A 118 3.19 7.11 -0.12
N ALA A 119 3.50 7.63 1.06
CA ALA A 119 3.65 9.07 1.27
C ALA A 119 4.77 9.68 0.40
N LYS A 120 5.91 8.97 0.28
CA LYS A 120 7.01 9.38 -0.61
C LYS A 120 6.58 9.41 -2.07
N SER A 121 5.85 8.40 -2.54
CA SER A 121 5.39 8.34 -3.93
C SER A 121 4.44 9.47 -4.31
N LEU A 122 3.73 10.01 -3.32
CA LEU A 122 2.82 11.16 -3.46
C LEU A 122 3.48 12.52 -3.15
N GLY A 123 4.76 12.53 -2.73
CA GLY A 123 5.45 13.76 -2.38
C GLY A 123 4.99 14.40 -1.06
N VAL A 124 4.34 13.64 -0.18
CA VAL A 124 3.79 14.13 1.10
C VAL A 124 4.50 13.54 2.33
N GLN A 125 5.65 12.93 2.16
CA GLN A 125 6.41 12.28 3.24
C GLN A 125 6.83 13.25 4.36
N ASP A 126 6.90 14.54 4.09
CA ASP A 126 7.21 15.55 5.10
C ASP A 126 6.01 15.85 6.02
N VAL A 127 4.80 15.43 5.60
CA VAL A 127 3.54 15.73 6.27
C VAL A 127 2.94 14.50 6.95
N THR A 128 3.04 13.32 6.33
CA THR A 128 2.45 12.07 6.82
C THR A 128 3.27 10.84 6.43
N GLY A 129 2.78 9.63 6.75
CA GLY A 129 3.37 8.34 6.37
C GLY A 129 4.35 7.75 7.38
N SER A 130 4.70 8.48 8.44
CA SER A 130 5.52 7.99 9.56
C SER A 130 5.11 8.63 10.88
N LEU A 131 5.40 7.95 11.98
CA LEU A 131 5.13 8.42 13.34
C LEU A 131 6.29 9.30 13.82
N GLU A 132 6.28 10.57 13.45
CA GLU A 132 7.28 11.55 13.80
C GLU A 132 6.63 12.82 14.33
N ALA A 133 7.29 13.48 15.29
CA ALA A 133 6.80 14.73 15.85
C ALA A 133 6.69 15.80 14.75
N GLY A 134 5.56 16.47 14.67
CA GLY A 134 5.28 17.51 13.67
C GLY A 134 4.58 17.02 12.41
N LYS A 135 4.39 15.71 12.22
CA LYS A 135 3.57 15.15 11.15
C LYS A 135 2.12 14.98 11.58
N MET A 136 1.24 14.81 10.61
CA MET A 136 -0.17 14.46 10.84
C MET A 136 -0.25 13.16 11.63
N ALA A 137 -1.11 13.12 12.62
CA ALA A 137 -1.33 11.94 13.45
C ALA A 137 -2.36 11.00 12.79
N ASP A 138 -1.97 10.45 11.63
CA ASP A 138 -2.70 9.40 10.92
C ASP A 138 -2.22 8.05 11.48
N VAL A 139 -2.96 7.50 12.43
CA VAL A 139 -2.52 6.36 13.24
C VAL A 139 -3.57 5.27 13.27
N VAL A 140 -3.15 4.02 13.07
CA VAL A 140 -3.99 2.84 13.26
C VAL A 140 -3.46 2.04 14.43
N VAL A 141 -4.30 1.82 15.43
CA VAL A 141 -4.02 0.92 16.57
C VAL A 141 -4.59 -0.45 16.25
N TRP A 142 -3.74 -1.47 16.31
CA TRP A 142 -4.09 -2.84 16.00
C TRP A 142 -4.11 -3.71 17.25
N ASN A 143 -5.04 -4.68 17.34
CA ASN A 143 -5.11 -5.62 18.46
C ASN A 143 -4.09 -6.78 18.37
N GLY A 144 -3.15 -6.71 17.45
CA GLY A 144 -2.10 -7.71 17.24
C GLY A 144 -1.21 -7.36 16.06
N ASN A 145 -0.55 -8.35 15.49
CA ASN A 145 0.29 -8.16 14.31
C ASN A 145 -0.57 -7.73 13.10
N PRO A 146 -0.37 -6.54 12.51
CA PRO A 146 -1.18 -6.04 11.40
C PRO A 146 -1.16 -6.95 10.15
N PHE A 147 -0.14 -7.77 10.00
CA PHE A 147 0.00 -8.72 8.88
C PHE A 147 -0.74 -10.04 9.11
N SER A 148 -1.39 -10.23 10.24
CA SER A 148 -2.23 -11.39 10.51
C SER A 148 -3.67 -11.15 10.04
N VAL A 149 -4.26 -12.13 9.37
CA VAL A 149 -5.67 -12.09 8.95
C VAL A 149 -6.65 -12.09 10.13
N TYR A 150 -6.19 -12.44 11.33
CA TYR A 150 -6.99 -12.45 12.56
C TYR A 150 -6.97 -11.11 13.29
N THR A 151 -6.01 -10.23 12.96
CA THR A 151 -5.86 -8.93 13.60
C THR A 151 -6.85 -7.93 13.00
N LYS A 152 -7.42 -7.10 13.86
CA LYS A 152 -8.31 -6.00 13.49
C LYS A 152 -7.72 -4.68 13.97
N ALA A 153 -8.06 -3.60 13.29
CA ALA A 153 -7.84 -2.28 13.83
C ALA A 153 -8.79 -2.10 15.05
N ASP A 154 -8.26 -1.62 16.16
CA ASP A 154 -9.06 -1.24 17.33
C ASP A 154 -9.48 0.22 17.23
N GLN A 155 -8.57 1.08 16.78
CA GLN A 155 -8.83 2.51 16.61
C GLN A 155 -8.11 3.04 15.36
N VAL A 156 -8.74 4.02 14.70
CA VAL A 156 -8.16 4.76 13.59
C VAL A 156 -8.25 6.25 13.90
N TYR A 157 -7.12 6.92 13.84
CA TYR A 157 -7.00 8.36 13.98
C TYR A 157 -6.63 8.97 12.63
N VAL A 158 -7.28 10.08 12.29
CA VAL A 158 -6.97 10.91 11.13
C VAL A 158 -6.68 12.31 11.63
N ASP A 159 -5.49 12.81 11.36
CA ASP A 159 -5.00 14.10 11.86
C ASP A 159 -5.23 14.29 13.38
N GLY A 160 -5.03 13.21 14.13
CA GLY A 160 -5.21 13.16 15.59
C GLY A 160 -6.65 13.03 16.07
N ALA A 161 -7.64 13.11 15.22
CA ALA A 161 -9.04 12.89 15.58
C ALA A 161 -9.39 11.40 15.48
N LEU A 162 -10.07 10.86 16.48
CA LEU A 162 -10.59 9.49 16.45
C LEU A 162 -11.67 9.39 15.37
N ALA A 163 -11.34 8.73 14.27
CA ALA A 163 -12.23 8.58 13.12
C ALA A 163 -13.04 7.28 13.16
N TRP A 164 -12.48 6.25 13.79
CA TRP A 164 -13.14 4.94 13.91
C TRP A 164 -12.63 4.20 15.16
N GLU A 165 -13.52 3.41 15.78
CA GLU A 165 -13.22 2.57 16.94
C GLU A 165 -14.06 1.29 16.88
N LEU A 166 -13.42 0.16 17.11
CA LEU A 166 -14.07 -1.15 17.09
C LEU A 166 -15.17 -1.23 18.17
N GLY A 167 -16.39 -1.54 17.76
CA GLY A 167 -17.54 -1.64 18.67
C GLY A 167 -18.20 -0.32 19.02
N ASN A 168 -17.75 0.79 18.46
CA ASN A 168 -18.39 2.10 18.64
C ASN A 168 -19.28 2.43 17.42
N ASP A 169 -20.56 2.07 17.53
CA ASP A 169 -21.52 2.26 16.45
C ASP A 169 -21.75 3.72 16.05
N ALA A 170 -21.45 4.67 16.94
CA ALA A 170 -21.57 6.10 16.64
C ALA A 170 -20.53 6.58 15.62
N LEU A 171 -19.41 5.85 15.47
CA LEU A 171 -18.35 6.14 14.52
C LEU A 171 -18.42 5.26 13.25
N ASN A 172 -19.41 4.37 13.16
CA ASN A 172 -19.56 3.55 11.97
C ASN A 172 -19.99 4.41 10.77
N PRO A 173 -19.38 4.20 9.58
CA PRO A 173 -19.82 4.89 8.39
C PRO A 173 -21.25 4.50 8.03
N VAL A 174 -22.06 5.49 7.68
CA VAL A 174 -23.43 5.29 7.21
C VAL A 174 -23.40 4.91 5.74
N SER A 175 -24.00 3.78 5.39
CA SER A 175 -24.13 3.36 4.00
C SER A 175 -25.14 4.24 3.24
N ASP A 176 -24.84 4.56 1.98
CA ASP A 176 -25.77 5.27 1.10
C ASP A 176 -27.12 4.55 0.95
N PHE A 177 -27.14 3.23 1.09
CA PHE A 177 -28.37 2.44 1.09
C PHE A 177 -29.29 2.69 2.30
N THR A 178 -28.74 3.27 3.39
CA THR A 178 -29.51 3.61 4.60
C THR A 178 -29.88 5.09 4.68
N LEU A 179 -29.33 5.92 3.79
CA LEU A 179 -29.70 7.32 3.70
C LEU A 179 -31.18 7.47 3.33
N GLY A 180 -31.94 8.17 4.18
CA GLY A 180 -33.38 8.38 3.97
C GLY A 180 -34.29 7.26 4.51
N THR A 181 -33.75 6.18 5.04
CA THR A 181 -34.53 5.26 5.86
C THR A 181 -34.76 5.87 7.23
N ALA A 182 -36.01 5.84 7.72
CA ALA A 182 -36.27 6.24 9.10
C ALA A 182 -35.39 5.38 10.03
N ALA A 183 -34.61 6.03 10.91
CA ALA A 183 -33.91 5.31 11.96
C ALA A 183 -34.94 4.40 12.64
N ALA A 184 -34.68 3.10 12.68
CA ALA A 184 -35.51 2.18 13.42
C ALA A 184 -35.60 2.73 14.85
N ALA A 185 -36.78 3.13 15.27
CA ALA A 185 -37.01 3.67 16.60
C ALA A 185 -36.48 2.61 17.58
N GLY A 186 -35.33 2.91 18.18
CA GLY A 186 -34.71 2.04 19.17
C GLY A 186 -35.71 1.76 20.25
N GLY A 187 -36.20 0.52 20.30
CA GLY A 187 -37.06 0.08 21.39
C GLY A 187 -36.27 0.23 22.68
N ALA A 188 -36.66 1.22 23.47
CA ALA A 188 -36.35 1.22 24.89
C ALA A 188 -37.04 0.01 25.51
N GLN A 189 -36.27 -0.93 26.01
CA GLN A 189 -36.64 -1.83 27.09
C GLN A 189 -35.48 -1.96 28.06
#